data_74e4e25b0b7079f7c57e24eb1ed11bc5
#
_entry.id   74e4e25b0b7079f7c57e24eb1ed11bc5
#
_cell.length_a   1.000
_cell.length_b   1.000
_cell.length_c   1.000
_cell.angle_alpha   90.00
_cell.angle_beta   90.00
_cell.angle_gamma   90.00
#
_symmetry.space_group_name_H-M   'P 1'
#
loop_
_entity.id
_entity.type
_entity.pdbx_description
1 polymer ?
#
loop_
_entity_poly.entity_id
_entity_poly.type
_entity_poly.pdbx_seq_one_letter_code
_entity_poly.pdbx_strand_id
1 'polypeptide(L)'
;RMAARHESDGTDESELPSTLRMQRERKALLAAGAAAFNHKPKDGIAYLAQQALLAPSGRERARSIARFLKDSPLVDKRLLGDYISRAENVDVLAEYMDMFDFGDCDVAEAMRALCEAFRLPGEAQQIARITETFARKYFASKPPGIRSEDAVYVLAYSIIMLNTDLHNPQVTRRMTTADYQRNLRGVNAVSYTHLRAHETREDL
;
A
#
# COMPACT_ATOMS: atom_id res chain seq x y z
N ARG A 1 30.68 37.22 -36.25
CA ARG A 1 30.67 36.78 -34.82
C ARG A 1 29.42 37.35 -34.19
N MET A 2 28.34 36.58 -34.16
CA MET A 2 27.12 36.84 -33.39
C MET A 2 27.18 36.00 -32.14
N ALA A 3 27.20 36.61 -30.98
CA ALA A 3 27.09 35.97 -29.69
C ALA A 3 25.62 35.74 -29.40
N ALA A 4 25.20 34.49 -29.32
CA ALA A 4 23.88 34.09 -28.82
C ALA A 4 23.85 34.36 -27.32
N ARG A 5 22.96 35.25 -26.90
CA ARG A 5 22.60 35.43 -25.48
C ARG A 5 21.69 34.29 -25.07
N HIS A 6 22.15 33.47 -24.15
CA HIS A 6 21.30 32.56 -23.37
C HIS A 6 20.45 33.43 -22.44
N GLU A 7 19.20 33.63 -22.78
CA GLU A 7 18.18 34.09 -21.83
C GLU A 7 17.87 32.94 -20.90
N SER A 8 18.31 33.05 -19.66
CA SER A 8 17.86 32.23 -18.56
C SER A 8 16.41 32.60 -18.26
N ASP A 9 15.46 31.72 -18.63
CA ASP A 9 14.05 31.81 -18.28
C ASP A 9 13.90 31.57 -16.76
N GLY A 10 14.23 32.58 -15.99
CA GLY A 10 13.94 32.70 -14.56
C GLY A 10 12.55 33.31 -14.43
N THR A 11 11.51 32.53 -14.45
CA THR A 11 10.17 32.96 -14.04
C THR A 11 10.25 33.49 -12.61
N ASP A 12 10.09 34.82 -12.47
CA ASP A 12 10.13 35.53 -11.19
C ASP A 12 9.00 34.98 -10.28
N GLU A 13 9.38 34.30 -9.19
CA GLU A 13 8.45 33.75 -8.21
C GLU A 13 7.56 34.82 -7.55
N SER A 14 7.89 36.09 -7.67
CA SER A 14 7.10 37.19 -7.13
C SER A 14 5.77 37.44 -7.86
N GLU A 15 5.62 36.97 -9.10
CA GLU A 15 4.41 37.20 -9.93
C GLU A 15 3.33 36.14 -9.75
N LEU A 16 3.61 35.04 -9.03
CA LEU A 16 2.61 33.97 -8.83
C LEU A 16 1.54 34.38 -7.81
N PRO A 17 0.25 34.06 -8.08
CA PRO A 17 -0.80 34.22 -7.08
C PRO A 17 -0.42 33.56 -5.75
N SER A 18 -0.74 34.17 -4.63
CA SER A 18 -0.37 33.71 -3.28
C SER A 18 -0.77 32.25 -3.02
N THR A 19 -1.89 31.80 -3.57
CA THR A 19 -2.39 30.42 -3.49
C THR A 19 -1.46 29.42 -4.19
N LEU A 20 -0.93 29.78 -5.37
CA LEU A 20 0.00 28.92 -6.11
C LEU A 20 1.37 28.84 -5.43
N ARG A 21 1.82 29.93 -4.82
CA ARG A 21 3.06 29.96 -4.01
C ARG A 21 2.93 29.01 -2.81
N MET A 22 1.86 29.13 -2.04
CA MET A 22 1.60 28.23 -0.89
C MET A 22 1.50 26.75 -1.31
N GLN A 23 0.89 26.47 -2.45
CA GLN A 23 0.81 25.09 -2.97
C GLN A 23 2.19 24.55 -3.38
N ARG A 24 3.03 25.37 -4.01
CA ARG A 24 4.41 25.00 -4.36
C ARG A 24 5.26 24.75 -3.12
N GLU A 25 5.21 25.63 -2.14
CA GLU A 25 5.91 25.47 -0.86
C GLU A 25 5.46 24.17 -0.15
N ARG A 26 4.16 23.96 -0.05
CA ARG A 26 3.62 22.73 0.54
C ARG A 26 4.11 21.48 -0.20
N LYS A 27 4.11 21.50 -1.53
CA LYS A 27 4.61 20.39 -2.36
C LYS A 27 6.11 20.14 -2.13
N ALA A 28 6.91 21.20 -2.02
CA ALA A 28 8.34 21.11 -1.73
C ALA A 28 8.60 20.50 -0.34
N LEU A 29 7.84 20.93 0.69
CA LEU A 29 7.94 20.37 2.04
C LEU A 29 7.52 18.88 2.09
N LEU A 30 6.47 18.49 1.37
CA LEU A 30 6.07 17.08 1.25
C LEU A 30 7.13 16.25 0.53
N ALA A 31 7.77 16.78 -0.50
CA ALA A 31 8.86 16.10 -1.20
C ALA A 31 10.11 15.94 -0.30
N ALA A 32 10.47 16.97 0.48
CA ALA A 32 11.54 16.88 1.47
C ALA A 32 11.21 15.85 2.56
N GLY A 33 9.96 15.81 3.04
CA GLY A 33 9.48 14.80 3.97
C GLY A 33 9.57 13.39 3.41
N ALA A 34 9.25 13.18 2.13
CA ALA A 34 9.39 11.89 1.46
C ALA A 34 10.87 11.48 1.31
N ALA A 35 11.75 12.39 0.97
CA ALA A 35 13.19 12.13 0.90
C ALA A 35 13.75 11.73 2.27
N ALA A 36 13.37 12.45 3.33
CA ALA A 36 13.76 12.11 4.70
C ALA A 36 13.17 10.76 5.14
N PHE A 37 11.92 10.45 4.77
CA PHE A 37 11.28 9.15 5.03
C PHE A 37 12.03 8.01 4.34
N ASN A 38 12.43 8.20 3.09
CA ASN A 38 13.17 7.20 2.32
C ASN A 38 14.57 6.94 2.87
N HIS A 39 15.15 7.92 3.56
CA HIS A 39 16.39 7.70 4.32
C HIS A 39 16.12 6.97 5.65
N LYS A 40 15.15 7.48 6.44
CA LYS A 40 14.71 6.90 7.70
C LYS A 40 13.27 7.30 8.01
N PRO A 41 12.32 6.35 8.01
CA PRO A 41 10.89 6.65 8.13
C PRO A 41 10.52 7.55 9.32
N LYS A 42 11.11 7.30 10.49
CA LYS A 42 10.86 8.11 11.71
C LYS A 42 11.25 9.57 11.52
N ASP A 43 12.37 9.82 10.84
CA ASP A 43 12.88 11.18 10.63
C ASP A 43 12.01 11.95 9.63
N GLY A 44 11.50 11.28 8.58
CA GLY A 44 10.54 11.87 7.65
C GLY A 44 9.23 12.28 8.32
N ILE A 45 8.68 11.42 9.17
CA ILE A 45 7.46 11.73 9.93
C ILE A 45 7.71 12.86 10.94
N ALA A 46 8.87 12.88 11.60
CA ALA A 46 9.25 13.95 12.52
C ALA A 46 9.38 15.30 11.77
N TYR A 47 10.03 15.29 10.61
CA TYR A 47 10.16 16.49 9.75
C TYR A 47 8.78 17.04 9.37
N LEU A 48 7.89 16.20 8.85
CA LEU A 48 6.54 16.64 8.46
C LEU A 48 5.72 17.18 9.64
N ALA A 49 5.90 16.61 10.83
CA ALA A 49 5.27 17.11 12.05
C ALA A 49 5.80 18.50 12.45
N GLN A 50 7.11 18.71 12.35
CA GLN A 50 7.72 20.03 12.61
C GLN A 50 7.24 21.10 11.63
N GLN A 51 6.96 20.73 10.38
CA GLN A 51 6.39 21.62 9.37
C GLN A 51 4.86 21.80 9.48
N ALA A 52 4.24 21.30 10.55
CA ALA A 52 2.79 21.33 10.79
C ALA A 52 1.96 20.70 9.63
N LEU A 53 2.55 19.78 8.85
CA LEU A 53 1.88 19.06 7.77
C LEU A 53 1.12 17.83 8.24
N LEU A 54 1.36 17.40 9.48
CA LEU A 54 0.67 16.29 10.14
C LEU A 54 -0.15 16.81 11.33
N ALA A 55 -1.28 16.19 11.59
CA ALA A 55 -2.05 16.46 12.79
C ALA A 55 -1.25 16.12 14.06
N PRO A 56 -1.50 16.82 15.19
CA PRO A 56 -0.62 16.74 16.37
C PRO A 56 -0.66 15.37 17.06
N SER A 57 -1.85 14.74 17.16
CA SER A 57 -2.00 13.50 17.94
C SER A 57 -3.24 12.69 17.55
N GLY A 58 -3.38 11.49 18.11
CA GLY A 58 -4.55 10.64 18.01
C GLY A 58 -4.81 10.12 16.60
N ARG A 59 -6.06 9.76 16.34
CA ARG A 59 -6.52 9.19 15.06
C ARG A 59 -6.26 10.13 13.89
N GLU A 60 -6.43 11.44 14.05
CA GLU A 60 -6.18 12.41 12.99
C GLU A 60 -4.70 12.46 12.60
N ARG A 61 -3.78 12.23 13.54
CA ARG A 61 -2.36 12.07 13.23
C ARG A 61 -2.13 10.82 12.38
N ALA A 62 -2.67 9.67 12.77
CA ALA A 62 -2.56 8.43 12.01
C ALA A 62 -3.11 8.61 10.59
N ARG A 63 -4.28 9.24 10.45
CA ARG A 63 -4.90 9.55 9.17
C ARG A 63 -4.05 10.48 8.30
N SER A 64 -3.48 11.54 8.89
CA SER A 64 -2.63 12.48 8.15
C SER A 64 -1.34 11.83 7.66
N ILE A 65 -0.74 10.93 8.45
CA ILE A 65 0.41 10.12 8.05
C ILE A 65 0.01 9.15 6.91
N ALA A 66 -1.08 8.42 7.08
CA ALA A 66 -1.57 7.48 6.08
C ALA A 66 -1.84 8.17 4.73
N ARG A 67 -2.45 9.36 4.77
CA ARG A 67 -2.69 10.18 3.56
C ARG A 67 -1.39 10.62 2.90
N PHE A 68 -0.43 11.12 3.67
CA PHE A 68 0.89 11.46 3.14
C PHE A 68 1.54 10.27 2.43
N LEU A 69 1.53 9.09 3.06
CA LEU A 69 2.12 7.86 2.51
C LEU A 69 1.39 7.36 1.25
N LYS A 70 0.07 7.54 1.17
CA LYS A 70 -0.74 7.11 0.03
C LYS A 70 -0.61 8.06 -1.16
N ASP A 71 -0.61 9.38 -0.89
CA ASP A 71 -0.68 10.42 -1.92
C ASP A 71 0.71 10.80 -2.47
N SER A 72 1.79 10.44 -1.77
CA SER A 72 3.14 10.79 -2.19
C SER A 72 3.75 9.72 -3.12
N PRO A 73 3.92 10.01 -4.41
CA PRO A 73 4.56 9.09 -5.35
C PRO A 73 6.07 8.94 -5.10
N LEU A 74 6.66 9.78 -4.27
CA LEU A 74 8.09 9.80 -3.95
C LEU A 74 8.47 8.86 -2.79
N VAL A 75 7.49 8.34 -2.06
CA VAL A 75 7.72 7.42 -0.95
C VAL A 75 8.10 6.04 -1.50
N ASP A 76 9.21 5.48 -0.98
CA ASP A 76 9.67 4.14 -1.31
C ASP A 76 8.68 3.10 -0.80
N LYS A 77 8.16 2.26 -1.70
CA LYS A 77 7.12 1.27 -1.42
C LYS A 77 7.55 0.18 -0.43
N ARG A 78 8.83 -0.14 -0.37
CA ARG A 78 9.37 -1.13 0.56
C ARG A 78 9.43 -0.54 1.97
N LEU A 79 9.98 0.66 2.11
CA LEU A 79 10.05 1.35 3.39
C LEU A 79 8.65 1.69 3.93
N LEU A 80 7.70 1.99 3.03
CA LEU A 80 6.30 2.17 3.37
C LEU A 80 5.72 0.89 3.99
N GLY A 81 5.88 -0.25 3.32
CA GLY A 81 5.39 -1.53 3.82
C GLY A 81 5.98 -1.89 5.19
N ASP A 82 7.30 -1.75 5.35
CA ASP A 82 7.99 -1.96 6.62
C ASP A 82 7.49 -1.01 7.72
N TYR A 83 7.23 0.25 7.39
CA TYR A 83 6.78 1.25 8.36
C TYR A 83 5.37 0.99 8.85
N ILE A 84 4.40 0.84 7.95
CA ILE A 84 2.97 0.68 8.34
C ILE A 84 2.70 -0.64 9.03
N SER A 85 3.49 -1.69 8.77
CA SER A 85 3.31 -3.03 9.34
C SER A 85 3.88 -3.21 10.74
N ARG A 86 4.60 -2.22 11.30
CA ARG A 86 5.13 -2.27 12.66
C ARG A 86 4.02 -2.17 13.70
N ALA A 87 4.21 -2.83 14.84
CA ALA A 87 3.24 -2.85 15.92
C ALA A 87 2.88 -1.43 16.43
N GLU A 88 3.87 -0.54 16.49
CA GLU A 88 3.67 0.85 16.90
C GLU A 88 2.87 1.70 15.92
N ASN A 89 2.68 1.24 14.67
CA ASN A 89 2.01 1.97 13.59
C ASN A 89 0.67 1.34 13.17
N VAL A 90 0.08 0.50 14.01
CA VAL A 90 -1.18 -0.21 13.72
C VAL A 90 -2.31 0.76 13.37
N ASP A 91 -2.38 1.92 14.01
CA ASP A 91 -3.39 2.94 13.72
C ASP A 91 -3.17 3.56 12.32
N VAL A 92 -1.91 3.76 11.93
CA VAL A 92 -1.57 4.25 10.58
C VAL A 92 -1.92 3.21 9.53
N LEU A 93 -1.67 1.91 9.81
CA LEU A 93 -2.04 0.82 8.91
C LEU A 93 -3.55 0.76 8.71
N ALA A 94 -4.35 0.90 9.80
CA ALA A 94 -5.80 0.91 9.72
C ALA A 94 -6.31 2.07 8.85
N GLU A 95 -5.84 3.31 9.12
CA GLU A 95 -6.22 4.48 8.34
C GLU A 95 -5.74 4.40 6.88
N TYR A 96 -4.58 3.79 6.63
CA TYR A 96 -4.07 3.55 5.28
C TYR A 96 -4.94 2.54 4.52
N MET A 97 -5.35 1.46 5.19
CA MET A 97 -6.23 0.43 4.61
C MET A 97 -7.62 1.00 4.33
N ASP A 98 -8.11 1.93 5.17
CA ASP A 98 -9.40 2.58 4.99
C ASP A 98 -9.49 3.44 3.71
N MET A 99 -8.35 3.80 3.12
CA MET A 99 -8.30 4.55 1.85
C MET A 99 -8.47 3.68 0.60
N PHE A 100 -8.60 2.36 0.75
CA PHE A 100 -8.91 1.48 -0.37
C PHE A 100 -10.41 1.23 -0.44
N ASP A 101 -10.92 1.20 -1.66
CA ASP A 101 -12.25 0.72 -1.97
C ASP A 101 -12.15 -0.68 -2.61
N PHE A 102 -12.75 -1.67 -1.96
CA PHE A 102 -12.75 -3.06 -2.41
C PHE A 102 -14.15 -3.56 -2.79
N GLY A 103 -15.13 -2.64 -2.95
CA GLY A 103 -16.55 -2.98 -3.10
C GLY A 103 -16.86 -3.91 -4.25
N ASP A 104 -16.17 -3.76 -5.38
CA ASP A 104 -16.43 -4.50 -6.63
C ASP A 104 -15.27 -5.45 -7.00
N CYS A 105 -14.31 -5.67 -6.09
CA CYS A 105 -13.14 -6.51 -6.33
C CYS A 105 -13.30 -7.91 -5.73
N ASP A 106 -12.80 -8.94 -6.41
CA ASP A 106 -12.53 -10.21 -5.75
C ASP A 106 -11.29 -10.12 -4.83
N VAL A 107 -11.06 -11.16 -3.99
CA VAL A 107 -9.96 -11.15 -3.02
C VAL A 107 -8.60 -11.02 -3.71
N ALA A 108 -8.41 -11.64 -4.88
CA ALA A 108 -7.13 -11.61 -5.59
C ALA A 108 -6.89 -10.24 -6.23
N GLU A 109 -7.93 -9.61 -6.79
CA GLU A 109 -7.87 -8.24 -7.31
C GLU A 109 -7.58 -7.23 -6.21
N ALA A 110 -8.27 -7.33 -5.07
CA ALA A 110 -8.05 -6.48 -3.92
C ALA A 110 -6.61 -6.64 -3.36
N MET A 111 -6.11 -7.87 -3.27
CA MET A 111 -4.73 -8.16 -2.86
C MET A 111 -3.71 -7.61 -3.86
N ARG A 112 -4.00 -7.68 -5.16
CA ARG A 112 -3.14 -7.09 -6.21
C ARG A 112 -3.06 -5.58 -6.04
N ALA A 113 -4.19 -4.89 -5.90
CA ALA A 113 -4.24 -3.45 -5.66
C ALA A 113 -3.44 -3.05 -4.40
N LEU A 114 -3.52 -3.86 -3.34
CA LEU A 114 -2.74 -3.64 -2.12
C LEU A 114 -1.24 -3.79 -2.39
N CYS A 115 -0.80 -4.86 -3.05
CA CYS A 115 0.62 -5.14 -3.35
C CYS A 115 1.22 -4.17 -4.40
N GLU A 116 0.40 -3.53 -5.21
CA GLU A 116 0.82 -2.44 -6.09
C GLU A 116 1.09 -1.14 -5.32
N ALA A 117 0.36 -0.90 -4.25
CA ALA A 117 0.49 0.32 -3.44
C ALA A 117 1.78 0.30 -2.58
N PHE A 118 2.17 -0.85 -2.04
CA PHE A 118 3.41 -1.01 -1.28
C PHE A 118 3.96 -2.43 -1.40
N ARG A 119 5.20 -2.66 -0.92
CA ARG A 119 5.80 -3.99 -0.87
C ARG A 119 5.57 -4.64 0.48
N LEU A 120 5.12 -5.89 0.46
CA LEU A 120 4.98 -6.67 1.69
C LEU A 120 6.36 -6.87 2.35
N PRO A 121 6.44 -6.72 3.68
CA PRO A 121 7.67 -7.00 4.42
C PRO A 121 8.00 -8.49 4.41
N GLY A 122 9.25 -8.83 4.75
CA GLY A 122 9.68 -10.24 4.84
C GLY A 122 9.37 -10.93 6.16
N GLU A 123 8.88 -10.23 7.17
CA GLU A 123 8.65 -10.75 8.51
C GLU A 123 7.20 -11.27 8.67
N ALA A 124 7.06 -12.51 9.12
CA ALA A 124 5.75 -13.18 9.20
C ALA A 124 4.73 -12.41 10.07
N GLN A 125 5.16 -11.85 11.21
CA GLN A 125 4.27 -11.08 12.09
C GLN A 125 3.78 -9.78 11.44
N GLN A 126 4.61 -9.15 10.61
CA GLN A 126 4.23 -7.96 9.86
C GLN A 126 3.25 -8.30 8.74
N ILE A 127 3.48 -9.41 8.03
CA ILE A 127 2.55 -9.92 7.01
C ILE A 127 1.20 -10.25 7.64
N ALA A 128 1.19 -10.95 8.78
CA ALA A 128 -0.02 -11.29 9.49
C ALA A 128 -0.85 -10.04 9.85
N ARG A 129 -0.21 -9.00 10.38
CA ARG A 129 -0.84 -7.74 10.76
C ARG A 129 -1.46 -7.00 9.57
N ILE A 130 -0.76 -6.98 8.43
CA ILE A 130 -1.30 -6.43 7.17
C ILE A 130 -2.51 -7.25 6.73
N THR A 131 -2.41 -8.58 6.73
CA THR A 131 -3.46 -9.48 6.26
C THR A 131 -4.71 -9.43 7.15
N GLU A 132 -4.54 -9.32 8.47
CA GLU A 132 -5.66 -9.12 9.40
C GLU A 132 -6.40 -7.79 9.13
N THR A 133 -5.63 -6.71 8.96
CA THR A 133 -6.23 -5.40 8.70
C THR A 133 -6.91 -5.37 7.33
N PHE A 134 -6.32 -6.01 6.33
CA PHE A 134 -6.94 -6.20 5.02
C PHE A 134 -8.23 -7.02 5.12
N ALA A 135 -8.20 -8.17 5.81
CA ALA A 135 -9.36 -9.05 5.94
C ALA A 135 -10.55 -8.31 6.56
N ARG A 136 -10.32 -7.55 7.62
CA ARG A 136 -11.34 -6.72 8.27
C ARG A 136 -11.93 -5.70 7.30
N LYS A 137 -11.09 -4.97 6.58
CA LYS A 137 -11.53 -3.95 5.63
C LYS A 137 -12.28 -4.55 4.44
N TYR A 138 -11.76 -5.63 3.87
CA TYR A 138 -12.38 -6.31 2.73
C TYR A 138 -13.71 -6.95 3.12
N PHE A 139 -13.79 -7.62 4.28
CA PHE A 139 -15.03 -8.22 4.75
C PHE A 139 -16.12 -7.18 5.05
N ALA A 140 -15.74 -5.99 5.49
CA ALA A 140 -16.66 -4.87 5.72
C ALA A 140 -17.35 -4.39 4.43
N SER A 141 -16.77 -4.65 3.23
CA SER A 141 -17.41 -4.37 1.94
C SER A 141 -18.51 -5.40 1.56
N LYS A 142 -18.73 -6.40 2.42
CA LYS A 142 -19.74 -7.47 2.25
C LYS A 142 -19.59 -8.23 0.93
N PRO A 143 -18.42 -8.82 0.65
CA PRO A 143 -18.16 -9.54 -0.58
C PRO A 143 -19.11 -10.74 -0.73
N PRO A 144 -19.65 -11.00 -1.92
CA PRO A 144 -20.56 -12.13 -2.14
C PRO A 144 -19.84 -13.47 -1.93
N GLY A 145 -20.51 -14.41 -1.28
CA GLY A 145 -20.01 -15.78 -1.08
C GLY A 145 -18.98 -15.96 0.04
N ILE A 146 -18.52 -14.91 0.69
CA ILE A 146 -17.60 -14.97 1.85
C ILE A 146 -18.41 -14.78 3.13
N ARG A 147 -18.25 -15.72 4.08
CA ARG A 147 -19.07 -15.78 5.30
C ARG A 147 -18.40 -15.23 6.56
N SER A 148 -17.07 -15.08 6.54
CA SER A 148 -16.34 -14.60 7.72
C SER A 148 -15.07 -13.82 7.35
N GLU A 149 -14.64 -12.96 8.24
CA GLU A 149 -13.35 -12.26 8.16
C GLU A 149 -12.19 -13.26 8.14
N ASP A 150 -12.28 -14.36 8.93
CA ASP A 150 -11.27 -15.41 8.95
C ASP A 150 -11.08 -16.09 7.58
N ALA A 151 -12.18 -16.28 6.82
CA ALA A 151 -12.08 -16.83 5.46
C ALA A 151 -11.31 -15.88 4.53
N VAL A 152 -11.52 -14.58 4.64
CA VAL A 152 -10.74 -13.58 3.90
C VAL A 152 -9.28 -13.62 4.31
N TYR A 153 -8.98 -13.67 5.62
CA TYR A 153 -7.62 -13.76 6.14
C TYR A 153 -6.87 -14.97 5.56
N VAL A 154 -7.48 -16.15 5.64
CA VAL A 154 -6.86 -17.39 5.14
C VAL A 154 -6.63 -17.31 3.63
N LEU A 155 -7.59 -16.79 2.86
CA LEU A 155 -7.43 -16.61 1.42
C LEU A 155 -6.31 -15.62 1.08
N ALA A 156 -6.32 -14.45 1.67
CA ALA A 156 -5.30 -13.43 1.42
C ALA A 156 -3.91 -13.96 1.78
N TYR A 157 -3.78 -14.63 2.92
CA TYR A 157 -2.52 -15.25 3.32
C TYR A 157 -2.09 -16.36 2.36
N SER A 158 -3.03 -17.19 1.88
CA SER A 158 -2.75 -18.24 0.91
C SER A 158 -2.27 -17.70 -0.43
N ILE A 159 -2.82 -16.57 -0.88
CA ILE A 159 -2.38 -15.87 -2.11
C ILE A 159 -0.93 -15.38 -1.95
N ILE A 160 -0.58 -14.81 -0.80
CA ILE A 160 0.80 -14.38 -0.50
C ILE A 160 1.75 -15.57 -0.53
N MET A 161 1.35 -16.69 0.09
CA MET A 161 2.15 -17.92 0.12
C MET A 161 2.32 -18.52 -1.27
N LEU A 162 1.25 -18.57 -2.07
CA LEU A 162 1.28 -19.07 -3.45
C LEU A 162 2.22 -18.20 -4.30
N ASN A 163 2.12 -16.88 -4.21
CA ASN A 163 3.01 -15.96 -4.92
C ASN A 163 4.49 -16.19 -4.53
N THR A 164 4.75 -16.41 -3.24
CA THR A 164 6.10 -16.72 -2.75
C THR A 164 6.59 -18.06 -3.29
N ASP A 165 5.74 -19.08 -3.30
CA ASP A 165 6.04 -20.43 -3.85
C ASP A 165 6.41 -20.34 -5.33
N LEU A 166 5.62 -19.59 -6.12
CA LEU A 166 5.81 -19.47 -7.57
C LEU A 166 7.07 -18.67 -7.94
N HIS A 167 7.45 -17.68 -7.16
CA HIS A 167 8.50 -16.73 -7.51
C HIS A 167 9.80 -16.90 -6.71
N ASN A 168 9.82 -17.71 -5.65
CA ASN A 168 11.05 -17.95 -4.89
C ASN A 168 11.94 -18.98 -5.62
N PRO A 169 13.16 -18.59 -6.05
CA PRO A 169 14.08 -19.49 -6.75
C PRO A 169 14.58 -20.67 -5.89
N GLN A 170 14.43 -20.60 -4.59
CA GLN A 170 14.82 -21.68 -3.67
C GLN A 170 13.79 -22.81 -3.60
N VAL A 171 12.55 -22.59 -4.08
CA VAL A 171 11.51 -23.60 -4.11
C VAL A 171 11.74 -24.53 -5.30
N THR A 172 12.14 -25.76 -5.01
CA THR A 172 12.43 -26.78 -6.03
C THR A 172 11.17 -27.51 -6.51
N ARG A 173 10.17 -27.68 -5.63
CA ARG A 173 8.88 -28.28 -5.96
C ARG A 173 7.78 -27.28 -5.69
N ARG A 174 7.24 -26.73 -6.76
CA ARG A 174 6.16 -25.74 -6.71
C ARG A 174 4.82 -26.38 -6.44
N MET A 175 3.95 -25.65 -5.76
CA MET A 175 2.59 -26.05 -5.48
C MET A 175 1.78 -26.16 -6.78
N THR A 176 1.07 -27.26 -6.98
CA THR A 176 0.12 -27.41 -8.09
C THR A 176 -1.22 -26.76 -7.74
N THR A 177 -2.04 -26.46 -8.75
CA THR A 177 -3.42 -25.97 -8.55
C THR A 177 -4.22 -26.92 -7.66
N ALA A 178 -4.05 -28.26 -7.84
CA ALA A 178 -4.72 -29.27 -7.02
C ALA A 178 -4.27 -29.22 -5.55
N ASP A 179 -2.98 -28.98 -5.29
CA ASP A 179 -2.45 -28.82 -3.92
C ASP A 179 -3.02 -27.56 -3.27
N TYR A 180 -3.02 -26.43 -4.00
CA TYR A 180 -3.60 -25.18 -3.53
C TYR A 180 -5.08 -25.32 -3.18
N GLN A 181 -5.88 -25.88 -4.08
CA GLN A 181 -7.31 -26.15 -3.84
C GLN A 181 -7.53 -27.07 -2.64
N ARG A 182 -6.68 -28.10 -2.46
CA ARG A 182 -6.75 -29.02 -1.32
C ARG A 182 -6.46 -28.30 0.00
N ASN A 183 -5.48 -27.41 0.03
CA ASN A 183 -5.12 -26.64 1.22
C ASN A 183 -6.23 -25.68 1.65
N LEU A 184 -7.05 -25.22 0.69
CA LEU A 184 -8.18 -24.32 0.96
C LEU A 184 -9.50 -25.06 1.27
N ARG A 185 -9.52 -26.40 1.25
CA ARG A 185 -10.72 -27.16 1.62
C ARG A 185 -11.09 -26.91 3.08
N GLY A 186 -12.34 -26.47 3.30
CA GLY A 186 -12.85 -26.14 4.63
C GLY A 186 -12.61 -24.68 5.06
N VAL A 187 -11.87 -23.89 4.30
CA VAL A 187 -11.91 -22.45 4.41
C VAL A 187 -13.27 -21.98 3.92
N ASN A 188 -14.14 -21.72 4.87
CA ASN A 188 -15.58 -21.62 4.74
C ASN A 188 -16.03 -20.78 3.54
N ALA A 189 -16.63 -21.46 2.55
CA ALA A 189 -17.54 -20.91 1.56
C ALA A 189 -17.00 -19.88 0.56
N VAL A 190 -15.74 -19.97 0.19
CA VAL A 190 -15.29 -19.32 -1.02
C VAL A 190 -15.66 -20.22 -2.19
N SER A 191 -16.51 -19.70 -3.05
CA SER A 191 -16.73 -20.32 -4.35
C SER A 191 -15.41 -20.26 -5.12
N TYR A 192 -14.81 -21.42 -5.42
CA TYR A 192 -13.58 -21.55 -6.22
C TYR A 192 -13.67 -20.96 -7.63
N THR A 193 -14.84 -20.46 -8.03
CA THR A 193 -15.05 -19.78 -9.30
C THR A 193 -14.21 -18.51 -9.46
N HIS A 194 -13.89 -17.80 -8.37
CA HIS A 194 -13.05 -16.62 -8.42
C HIS A 194 -11.57 -16.91 -8.72
N LEU A 195 -11.08 -18.09 -8.30
CA LEU A 195 -9.70 -18.50 -8.59
C LEU A 195 -9.53 -19.00 -10.04
N ARG A 196 -10.59 -19.56 -10.65
CA ARG A 196 -10.58 -20.01 -12.06
C ARG A 196 -10.52 -18.85 -13.07
N ALA A 197 -11.09 -17.69 -12.75
CA ALA A 197 -11.12 -16.56 -13.66
C ALA A 197 -9.72 -15.95 -13.93
N HIS A 198 -8.73 -16.20 -13.07
CA HIS A 198 -7.36 -15.72 -13.24
C HIS A 198 -6.48 -16.64 -14.09
N GLU A 199 -6.73 -17.96 -14.11
CA GLU A 199 -5.95 -18.91 -14.93
C GLU A 199 -6.16 -18.70 -16.43
N THR A 200 -7.32 -18.17 -16.85
CA THR A 200 -7.66 -17.97 -18.27
C THR A 200 -7.17 -16.66 -18.87
N ARG A 201 -6.58 -15.75 -18.08
CA ARG A 201 -6.05 -14.46 -18.57
C ARG A 201 -4.54 -14.43 -18.82
N GLU A 202 -3.81 -15.44 -18.37
CA GLU A 202 -2.35 -15.52 -18.59
C GLU A 202 -1.98 -16.33 -19.86
N ASP A 203 -2.98 -16.93 -20.55
CA ASP A 203 -2.78 -17.72 -21.78
C ASP A 203 -3.25 -17.00 -23.07
N LEU A 204 -3.33 -15.65 -23.09
CA LEU A 204 -3.62 -14.89 -24.31
C LEU A 204 -2.56 -13.83 -24.61
#